data_04cf565c246579c90e34817b59ba99a4
#
_entry.id   04cf565c246579c90e34817b59ba99a4
#
_cell.length_a   1.000
_cell.length_b   1.000
_cell.length_c   1.000
_cell.angle_alpha   90.00
_cell.angle_beta   90.00
_cell.angle_gamma   90.00
#
_symmetry.space_group_name_H-M   'P 1'
#
loop_
_entity.id
_entity.type
_entity.pdbx_description
1 polymer ?
#
loop_
_entity_poly.entity_id
_entity_poly.type
_entity_poly.pdbx_seq_one_letter_code
_entity_poly.pdbx_strand_id
1 'polypeptide(L)'
;MAARASAPTTCIIGAGCSGFTMAKRLKDAGLPFDCFEMSDDIGGNWYFGNPNGMSSCYQSLHIDTSKWRLAFEDHPVPADWPDFPHHSQILQYFPRLRRPLRPP
;
A
#
# COMPACT_ATOMS: atom_id res chain seq x y z
N MET A 1 -3.23 -11.53 25.31
CA MET A 1 -3.95 -10.90 24.20
C MET A 1 -5.08 -9.97 24.64
N ALA A 2 -5.48 -10.06 25.90
CA ALA A 2 -6.52 -9.16 26.43
C ALA A 2 -6.19 -7.69 26.23
N ALA A 3 -4.91 -7.29 26.39
CA ALA A 3 -4.49 -5.91 26.21
C ALA A 3 -4.69 -5.43 24.75
N ARG A 4 -4.47 -6.33 23.77
CA ARG A 4 -4.68 -5.99 22.35
C ARG A 4 -6.16 -5.91 22.01
N ALA A 5 -6.99 -6.79 22.63
CA ALA A 5 -8.42 -6.77 22.41
C ALA A 5 -9.06 -5.47 22.91
N SER A 6 -8.46 -4.82 23.94
CA SER A 6 -8.94 -3.56 24.49
C SER A 6 -8.25 -2.33 23.88
N ALA A 7 -7.33 -2.51 22.92
CA ALA A 7 -6.66 -1.39 22.26
C ALA A 7 -7.64 -0.58 21.41
N PRO A 8 -7.47 0.74 21.33
CA PRO A 8 -8.31 1.55 20.46
C PRO A 8 -8.10 1.19 18.99
N THR A 9 -9.16 1.29 18.20
CA THR A 9 -9.06 1.07 16.76
C THR A 9 -8.43 2.28 16.11
N THR A 10 -7.40 2.03 15.29
CA THR A 10 -6.73 3.07 14.51
C THR A 10 -7.51 3.32 13.22
N CYS A 11 -7.72 4.59 12.90
CA CYS A 11 -8.33 4.99 11.64
C CYS A 11 -7.23 5.42 10.67
N ILE A 12 -7.16 4.77 9.50
CA ILE A 12 -6.22 5.10 8.45
C ILE A 12 -7.00 5.79 7.33
N ILE A 13 -6.59 7.00 6.97
CA ILE A 13 -7.21 7.75 5.89
C ILE A 13 -6.30 7.66 4.67
N GLY A 14 -6.75 6.95 3.65
CA GLY A 14 -6.02 6.75 2.43
C GLY A 14 -5.24 5.44 2.41
N ALA A 15 -5.25 4.77 1.26
CA ALA A 15 -4.54 3.51 1.03
C ALA A 15 -3.50 3.64 -0.08
N GLY A 16 -2.83 4.78 -0.12
CA GLY A 16 -1.59 4.94 -0.87
C GLY A 16 -0.45 4.23 -0.14
N CYS A 17 0.77 4.44 -0.57
CA CYS A 17 1.93 3.73 -0.02
C CYS A 17 2.04 3.86 1.50
N SER A 18 1.86 5.06 2.03
CA SER A 18 1.95 5.30 3.48
C SER A 18 0.82 4.62 4.24
N GLY A 19 -0.40 4.71 3.72
CA GLY A 19 -1.58 4.17 4.39
C GLY A 19 -1.55 2.65 4.47
N PHE A 20 -1.30 1.97 3.36
CA PHE A 20 -1.27 0.51 3.41
C PHE A 20 -0.04 -0.02 4.15
N THR A 21 1.07 0.73 4.19
CA THR A 21 2.23 0.35 5.00
C THR A 21 1.87 0.37 6.49
N MET A 22 1.16 1.39 6.94
CA MET A 22 0.66 1.44 8.32
C MET A 22 -0.32 0.29 8.58
N ALA A 23 -1.23 0.02 7.65
CA ALA A 23 -2.17 -1.07 7.78
C ALA A 23 -1.46 -2.43 7.93
N LYS A 24 -0.42 -2.64 7.11
CA LYS A 24 0.39 -3.85 7.20
C LYS A 24 1.03 -4.00 8.57
N ARG A 25 1.61 -2.92 9.09
CA ARG A 25 2.25 -2.93 10.40
C ARG A 25 1.27 -3.19 11.54
N LEU A 26 0.10 -2.57 11.48
CA LEU A 26 -0.94 -2.81 12.48
C LEU A 26 -1.45 -4.24 12.43
N LYS A 27 -1.64 -4.78 11.24
CA LYS A 27 -2.06 -6.16 11.05
C LYS A 27 -1.01 -7.12 11.62
N ASP A 28 0.26 -6.91 11.30
CA ASP A 28 1.36 -7.75 11.80
C ASP A 28 1.48 -7.68 13.32
N ALA A 29 1.16 -6.53 13.91
CA ALA A 29 1.17 -6.35 15.35
C ALA A 29 -0.10 -6.88 16.04
N GLY A 30 -1.09 -7.32 15.27
CA GLY A 30 -2.36 -7.80 15.81
C GLY A 30 -3.24 -6.70 16.40
N LEU A 31 -3.08 -5.46 15.94
CA LEU A 31 -3.84 -4.32 16.41
C LEU A 31 -5.01 -4.01 15.47
N PRO A 32 -6.17 -3.64 16.00
CA PRO A 32 -7.34 -3.34 15.17
C PRO A 32 -7.16 -2.03 14.40
N PHE A 33 -7.63 -2.00 13.17
CA PHE A 33 -7.65 -0.78 12.36
C PHE A 33 -8.78 -0.82 11.34
N ASP A 34 -9.17 0.36 10.87
CA ASP A 34 -10.02 0.54 9.70
C ASP A 34 -9.28 1.45 8.72
N CYS A 35 -9.27 1.07 7.44
CA CYS A 35 -8.66 1.86 6.38
C CYS A 35 -9.74 2.36 5.43
N PHE A 36 -9.78 3.67 5.23
CA PHE A 36 -10.76 4.33 4.36
C PHE A 36 -10.03 4.83 3.12
N GLU A 37 -10.55 4.47 1.96
CA GLU A 37 -9.95 4.85 0.68
C GLU A 37 -11.02 5.44 -0.24
N MET A 38 -10.71 6.60 -0.80
CA MET A 38 -11.60 7.33 -1.71
C MET A 38 -11.70 6.66 -3.09
N SER A 39 -10.68 5.90 -3.47
CA SER A 39 -10.62 5.17 -4.73
C SER A 39 -11.24 3.78 -4.57
N ASP A 40 -11.28 3.02 -5.68
CA ASP A 40 -11.78 1.65 -5.70
C ASP A 40 -10.72 0.60 -5.33
N ASP A 41 -9.47 1.01 -5.12
CA ASP A 41 -8.39 0.10 -4.74
C ASP A 41 -7.24 0.88 -4.08
N ILE A 42 -6.27 0.11 -3.58
CA ILE A 42 -5.05 0.65 -3.00
C ILE A 42 -4.13 1.18 -4.09
N GLY A 43 -3.10 1.90 -3.69
CA GLY A 43 -2.02 2.29 -4.57
C GLY A 43 -1.78 3.80 -4.66
N GLY A 44 -2.80 4.61 -4.43
CA GLY A 44 -2.66 6.07 -4.48
C GLY A 44 -2.05 6.55 -5.79
N ASN A 45 -0.91 7.22 -5.72
CA ASN A 45 -0.21 7.72 -6.90
C ASN A 45 0.31 6.63 -7.84
N TRP A 46 0.52 5.42 -7.33
CA TRP A 46 0.98 4.29 -8.15
C TRP A 46 -0.14 3.61 -8.91
N TYR A 47 -1.36 4.03 -8.67
CA TYR A 47 -2.53 3.54 -9.37
C TYR A 47 -2.76 4.42 -10.61
N PHE A 48 -2.21 4.00 -11.75
CA PHE A 48 -2.34 4.70 -13.02
C PHE A 48 -3.82 4.73 -13.45
N GLY A 49 -4.30 5.90 -13.83
CA GLY A 49 -5.71 6.05 -14.21
C GLY A 49 -6.67 5.92 -13.04
N ASN A 50 -6.20 6.18 -11.82
CA ASN A 50 -7.00 6.11 -10.61
C ASN A 50 -8.32 6.88 -10.78
N PRO A 51 -9.49 6.23 -10.59
CA PRO A 51 -10.79 6.88 -10.84
C PRO A 51 -11.06 8.11 -9.94
N ASN A 52 -10.34 8.26 -8.81
CA ASN A 52 -10.50 9.45 -7.97
C ASN A 52 -9.84 10.70 -8.57
N GLY A 53 -9.10 10.58 -9.69
CA GLY A 53 -8.46 11.69 -10.36
C GLY A 53 -7.25 12.29 -9.63
N MET A 54 -6.78 11.66 -8.57
CA MET A 54 -5.74 12.22 -7.69
C MET A 54 -4.35 11.63 -7.96
N SER A 55 -4.22 10.67 -8.86
CA SER A 55 -2.92 10.06 -9.17
C SER A 55 -2.11 10.94 -10.10
N SER A 56 -0.84 11.16 -9.77
CA SER A 56 0.12 11.86 -10.62
C SER A 56 0.90 10.90 -11.54
N CYS A 57 0.56 9.62 -11.52
CA CYS A 57 1.24 8.60 -12.31
C CYS A 57 1.01 8.83 -13.80
N TYR A 58 2.07 8.73 -14.59
CA TYR A 58 1.99 8.79 -16.04
C TYR A 58 2.47 7.47 -16.64
N GLN A 59 2.11 7.22 -17.90
CA GLN A 59 2.25 5.90 -18.52
C GLN A 59 3.67 5.33 -18.45
N SER A 60 4.69 6.16 -18.62
CA SER A 60 6.09 5.72 -18.66
C SER A 60 6.82 5.84 -17.32
N LEU A 61 6.09 6.09 -16.23
CA LEU A 61 6.73 6.29 -14.91
C LEU A 61 7.43 5.03 -14.42
N HIS A 62 8.68 5.20 -14.03
CA HIS A 62 9.47 4.21 -13.28
C HIS A 62 9.86 4.81 -11.95
N ILE A 63 10.18 3.99 -10.95
CA ILE A 63 10.71 4.54 -9.71
C ILE A 63 12.09 5.13 -9.96
N ASP A 64 12.44 6.14 -9.20
CA ASP A 64 13.72 6.84 -9.29
C ASP A 64 14.75 6.34 -8.26
N THR A 65 14.35 5.39 -7.43
CA THR A 65 15.24 4.65 -6.54
C THR A 65 15.27 3.20 -6.99
N SER A 66 16.23 2.40 -6.50
CA SER A 66 16.31 1.01 -6.93
C SER A 66 15.24 0.14 -6.27
N LYS A 67 14.91 -0.98 -6.91
CA LYS A 67 13.98 -1.96 -6.36
C LYS A 67 14.39 -2.45 -4.98
N TRP A 68 15.69 -2.47 -4.69
CA TRP A 68 16.22 -2.91 -3.40
C TRP A 68 15.89 -1.93 -2.27
N ARG A 69 15.73 -0.67 -2.60
CA ARG A 69 15.31 0.37 -1.64
C ARG A 69 13.81 0.38 -1.39
N LEU A 70 13.05 -0.09 -2.37
CA LEU A 70 11.59 -0.18 -2.26
C LEU A 70 11.16 -1.31 -1.36
N ALA A 71 11.86 -2.44 -1.40
CA ALA A 71 11.41 -3.70 -0.81
C ALA A 71 11.21 -3.60 0.69
N PHE A 72 10.08 -4.13 1.16
CA PHE A 72 9.90 -4.40 2.58
C PHE A 72 10.80 -5.58 2.97
N GLU A 73 11.27 -5.56 4.22
CA GLU A 73 12.17 -6.59 4.73
C GLU A 73 11.56 -7.99 4.63
N ASP A 74 10.26 -8.11 4.87
CA ASP A 74 9.53 -9.37 4.89
C ASP A 74 8.68 -9.61 3.63
N HIS A 75 8.88 -8.79 2.59
CA HIS A 75 8.15 -8.90 1.32
C HIS A 75 9.09 -8.50 0.18
N PRO A 76 9.97 -9.41 -0.25
CA PRO A 76 10.98 -9.06 -1.26
C PRO A 76 10.37 -8.82 -2.63
N VAL A 77 11.02 -7.95 -3.42
CA VAL A 77 10.66 -7.78 -4.83
C VAL A 77 11.20 -8.96 -5.63
N PRO A 78 10.53 -9.33 -6.74
CA PRO A 78 11.06 -10.37 -7.63
C PRO A 78 12.46 -10.01 -8.13
N ALA A 79 13.39 -10.97 -8.06
CA ALA A 79 14.79 -10.74 -8.41
C ALA A 79 14.99 -10.46 -9.91
N ASP A 80 14.07 -10.92 -10.75
CA ASP A 80 14.11 -10.73 -12.20
C ASP A 80 13.56 -9.38 -12.67
N TRP A 81 13.05 -8.54 -11.75
CA TRP A 81 12.61 -7.21 -12.10
C TRP A 81 13.79 -6.30 -12.42
N PRO A 82 13.61 -5.30 -13.29
CA PRO A 82 14.66 -4.31 -13.55
C PRO A 82 14.97 -3.51 -12.28
N ASP A 83 16.14 -2.87 -12.24
CA ASP A 83 16.55 -2.07 -11.07
C ASP A 83 15.59 -0.93 -10.79
N PHE A 84 14.95 -0.37 -11.83
CA PHE A 84 13.97 0.71 -11.71
C PHE A 84 12.64 0.24 -12.30
N PRO A 85 11.82 -0.48 -11.50
CA PRO A 85 10.58 -1.06 -12.02
C PRO A 85 9.59 -0.01 -12.50
N HIS A 86 8.79 -0.39 -13.48
CA HIS A 86 7.68 0.41 -14.00
C HIS A 86 6.58 0.55 -12.94
N HIS A 87 5.78 1.62 -13.02
CA HIS A 87 4.71 1.87 -12.04
C HIS A 87 3.76 0.68 -11.89
N SER A 88 3.47 -0.05 -12.96
CA SER A 88 2.59 -1.21 -12.90
C SER A 88 3.17 -2.34 -12.05
N GLN A 89 4.50 -2.50 -12.08
CA GLN A 89 5.17 -3.47 -11.23
C GLN A 89 5.14 -3.04 -9.76
N ILE A 90 5.30 -1.75 -9.50
CA ILE A 90 5.21 -1.21 -8.15
C ILE A 90 3.82 -1.47 -7.56
N LEU A 91 2.78 -1.17 -8.31
CA LEU A 91 1.41 -1.42 -7.87
C LEU A 91 1.15 -2.91 -7.60
N GLN A 92 1.69 -3.75 -8.48
CA GLN A 92 1.59 -5.21 -8.36
C GLN A 92 2.33 -5.75 -7.14
N TYR A 93 3.46 -5.12 -6.80
CA TYR A 93 4.27 -5.48 -5.65
C TYR A 93 3.57 -5.20 -4.32
N PHE A 94 2.72 -4.17 -4.25
CA PHE A 94 2.11 -3.76 -2.99
C PHE A 94 1.30 -4.90 -2.38
N PRO A 95 1.55 -5.23 -1.09
CA PRO A 95 0.83 -6.33 -0.46
C PRO A 95 -0.65 -6.03 -0.33
N ARG A 96 -1.48 -6.99 -0.73
CA ARG A 96 -2.94 -6.89 -0.59
C ARG A 96 -3.34 -7.41 0.78
N LEU A 97 -4.09 -6.60 1.52
CA LEU A 97 -4.65 -7.02 2.79
C LEU A 97 -5.98 -7.74 2.54
N ARG A 98 -6.29 -8.73 3.37
CA ARG A 98 -7.55 -9.47 3.24
C ARG A 98 -8.74 -8.61 3.63
N ARG A 99 -8.54 -7.65 4.55
CA ARG A 99 -9.60 -6.75 4.99
C ARG A 99 -9.96 -5.79 3.84
N PRO A 100 -11.24 -5.70 3.46
CA PRO A 100 -11.65 -4.78 2.41
C PRO A 100 -11.46 -3.33 2.85
N LEU A 101 -11.20 -2.46 1.87
CA LEU A 101 -11.16 -1.03 2.09
C LEU A 101 -12.56 -0.50 2.36
N ARG A 102 -12.66 0.51 3.21
CA ARG A 102 -13.93 1.15 3.50
C ARG A 102 -14.07 2.44 2.69
N PRO A 103 -15.26 2.76 2.18
CA PRO A 103 -15.49 4.07 1.58
C PRO A 103 -15.45 5.16 2.66
N PRO A 104 -15.06 6.38 2.27
CA PRO A 104 -15.01 7.48 3.22
C PRO A 104 -16.38 7.88 3.76
#